data_dd51189717d13809ef07c1730620a7c7
#
_entry.id   dd51189717d13809ef07c1730620a7c7
#
_cell.length_a   1.000
_cell.length_b   1.000
_cell.length_c   1.000
_cell.angle_alpha   90.00
_cell.angle_beta   90.00
_cell.angle_gamma   90.00
#
_symmetry.space_group_name_H-M   'P 1'
#
loop_
_entity.id
_entity.type
_entity.pdbx_description
1 polymer ?
#
loop_
_entity_poly.entity_id
_entity_poly.type
_entity_poly.pdbx_seq_one_letter_code
_entity_poly.pdbx_strand_id
1 'polypeptide(L)'
;IFNYMFDEDLTSLYPSIIMSLNIGKETLVGRIVMPDEKVMVENKEIFNCRYALNDLKEMDQERSVLVQNAKRQNTNIKIKDLIDLIEGENLAVSANGVMFRTDFDSVLKTILAKWFDERVVFKNKMKKAYKAGDKELGELMHLKQHTMKILLNSLYGATALGSFRYGNVILSEAITLTGQRIIQESAAFANKHMNQVMRGEIEL
;
A
#
# COMPACT_ATOMS: atom_id res chain seq x y z
N ILE A 1 25.06 -20.59 -1.99
CA ILE A 1 25.56 -19.86 -3.17
C ILE A 1 24.43 -19.85 -4.18
N PHE A 2 23.92 -18.65 -4.52
CA PHE A 2 22.90 -18.48 -5.56
C PHE A 2 23.62 -18.19 -6.87
N ASN A 3 23.24 -18.85 -7.96
CA ASN A 3 23.83 -18.63 -9.28
C ASN A 3 23.31 -17.37 -9.95
N TYR A 4 22.07 -16.95 -9.60
CA TYR A 4 21.41 -15.75 -10.12
C TYR A 4 20.70 -15.04 -8.98
N MET A 5 20.84 -13.72 -8.92
CA MET A 5 20.18 -12.86 -7.94
C MET A 5 19.47 -11.74 -8.68
N PHE A 6 18.20 -11.55 -8.38
CA PHE A 6 17.36 -10.48 -8.91
C PHE A 6 16.95 -9.57 -7.76
N ASP A 7 17.12 -8.26 -7.92
CA ASP A 7 16.74 -7.25 -6.95
C ASP A 7 15.70 -6.33 -7.58
N GLU A 8 14.55 -6.19 -6.92
CA GLU A 8 13.43 -5.35 -7.35
C GLU A 8 13.14 -4.28 -6.29
N ASP A 9 13.20 -3.01 -6.69
CA ASP A 9 12.86 -1.87 -5.85
C ASP A 9 11.55 -1.21 -6.29
N LEU A 10 10.58 -1.17 -5.39
CA LEU A 10 9.29 -0.53 -5.61
C LEU A 10 9.35 0.95 -5.23
N THR A 11 9.36 1.81 -6.23
CA THR A 11 9.46 3.27 -6.04
C THR A 11 8.28 3.83 -5.23
N SER A 12 8.59 4.42 -4.07
CA SER A 12 7.59 5.12 -3.21
C SER A 12 6.43 4.22 -2.77
N LEU A 13 6.70 2.96 -2.41
CA LEU A 13 5.68 1.94 -2.11
C LEU A 13 4.60 2.44 -1.13
N TYR A 14 4.98 2.91 0.06
CA TYR A 14 4.01 3.34 1.07
C TYR A 14 3.19 4.58 0.66
N PRO A 15 3.78 5.66 0.10
CA PRO A 15 3.00 6.74 -0.48
C PRO A 15 2.01 6.28 -1.54
N SER A 16 2.41 5.37 -2.42
CA SER A 16 1.53 4.83 -3.46
C SER A 16 0.36 4.04 -2.87
N ILE A 17 0.57 3.23 -1.84
CA ILE A 17 -0.48 2.49 -1.13
C ILE A 17 -1.49 3.47 -0.50
N ILE A 18 -1.00 4.51 0.20
CA ILE A 18 -1.86 5.52 0.82
C ILE A 18 -2.76 6.19 -0.23
N MET A 19 -2.17 6.58 -1.37
CA MET A 19 -2.91 7.25 -2.44
C MET A 19 -3.90 6.31 -3.13
N SER A 20 -3.52 5.07 -3.42
CA SER A 20 -4.35 4.10 -4.15
C SER A 20 -5.54 3.62 -3.32
N LEU A 21 -5.35 3.36 -2.03
CA LEU A 21 -6.41 2.92 -1.12
C LEU A 21 -7.13 4.08 -0.43
N ASN A 22 -6.76 5.32 -0.74
CA ASN A 22 -7.33 6.51 -0.12
C ASN A 22 -7.26 6.49 1.42
N ILE A 23 -6.13 6.01 1.97
CA ILE A 23 -5.96 5.81 3.40
C ILE A 23 -5.98 7.14 4.14
N GLY A 24 -6.91 7.26 5.09
CA GLY A 24 -7.07 8.42 5.97
C GLY A 24 -7.95 8.07 7.15
N LYS A 25 -7.82 8.85 8.22
CA LYS A 25 -8.66 8.66 9.42
C LYS A 25 -10.14 8.97 9.13
N GLU A 26 -10.38 9.95 8.28
CA GLU A 26 -11.68 10.42 7.84
C GLU A 26 -12.34 9.51 6.79
N THR A 27 -11.55 8.73 6.07
CA THR A 27 -12.05 7.77 5.07
C THR A 27 -12.21 6.36 5.64
N LEU A 28 -11.72 6.10 6.86
CA LEU A 28 -11.82 4.81 7.53
C LEU A 28 -13.29 4.44 7.81
N VAL A 29 -13.78 3.37 7.19
CA VAL A 29 -15.13 2.81 7.40
C VAL A 29 -15.12 1.77 8.53
N GLY A 30 -14.16 0.85 8.45
CA GLY A 30 -14.03 -0.24 9.40
C GLY A 30 -12.94 -1.23 9.00
N ARG A 31 -12.90 -2.33 9.75
CA ARG A 31 -11.94 -3.42 9.46
C ARG A 31 -12.58 -4.78 9.70
N ILE A 32 -12.13 -5.77 9.00
CA ILE A 32 -12.41 -7.16 9.33
C ILE A 32 -11.58 -7.50 10.57
N VAL A 33 -12.23 -7.98 11.63
CA VAL A 33 -11.53 -8.50 12.81
C VAL A 33 -11.13 -9.93 12.51
N MET A 34 -9.85 -10.13 12.31
CA MET A 34 -9.31 -11.43 11.90
C MET A 34 -9.25 -12.38 13.08
N PRO A 35 -9.93 -13.55 13.02
CA PRO A 35 -9.79 -14.59 14.03
C PRO A 35 -8.35 -15.16 14.07
N ASP A 36 -7.68 -15.18 12.90
CA ASP A 36 -6.31 -15.64 12.72
C ASP A 36 -5.42 -14.46 12.29
N GLU A 37 -4.91 -13.71 13.26
CA GLU A 37 -4.01 -12.58 12.98
C GLU A 37 -2.70 -13.02 12.32
N LYS A 38 -2.33 -14.29 12.47
CA LYS A 38 -1.11 -14.87 11.94
C LYS A 38 -1.37 -16.19 11.23
N VAL A 39 -0.61 -16.43 10.18
CA VAL A 39 -0.63 -17.66 9.38
C VAL A 39 0.80 -18.20 9.22
N MET A 40 0.93 -19.51 9.03
CA MET A 40 2.22 -20.12 8.74
C MET A 40 2.48 -20.12 7.24
N VAL A 41 3.59 -19.52 6.82
CA VAL A 41 4.08 -19.54 5.44
C VAL A 41 5.55 -19.93 5.47
N GLU A 42 5.91 -21.00 4.76
CA GLU A 42 7.28 -21.52 4.71
C GLU A 42 7.93 -21.70 6.10
N ASN A 43 7.16 -22.26 7.06
CA ASN A 43 7.56 -22.44 8.47
C ASN A 43 7.84 -21.12 9.23
N LYS A 44 7.38 -19.99 8.74
CA LYS A 44 7.43 -18.70 9.44
C LYS A 44 6.03 -18.21 9.77
N GLU A 45 5.87 -17.72 10.99
CA GLU A 45 4.63 -17.05 11.41
C GLU A 45 4.61 -15.62 10.83
N ILE A 46 3.61 -15.33 10.00
CA ILE A 46 3.41 -14.01 9.40
C ILE A 46 2.00 -13.51 9.65
N PHE A 47 1.81 -12.20 9.58
CA PHE A 47 0.47 -11.62 9.64
C PHE A 47 -0.36 -12.06 8.42
N ASN A 48 -1.64 -12.36 8.69
CA ASN A 48 -2.56 -12.70 7.61
C ASN A 48 -2.93 -11.46 6.81
N CYS A 49 -2.53 -11.44 5.54
CA CYS A 49 -2.76 -10.33 4.60
C CYS A 49 -3.67 -10.74 3.44
N ARG A 50 -4.58 -11.71 3.64
CA ARG A 50 -5.46 -12.25 2.61
C ARG A 50 -6.92 -11.89 2.83
N TYR A 51 -7.19 -10.59 2.97
CA TYR A 51 -8.55 -10.04 3.16
C TYR A 51 -8.85 -8.87 2.20
N ALA A 52 -8.07 -8.71 1.12
CA ALA A 52 -8.43 -7.81 0.05
C ALA A 52 -9.69 -8.31 -0.67
N LEU A 53 -10.34 -7.45 -1.46
CA LEU A 53 -11.61 -7.80 -2.12
C LEU A 53 -11.54 -9.10 -2.94
N ASN A 54 -10.44 -9.33 -3.67
CA ASN A 54 -10.27 -10.56 -4.45
C ASN A 54 -10.18 -11.80 -3.57
N ASP A 55 -9.49 -11.70 -2.41
CA ASP A 55 -9.42 -12.83 -1.47
C ASP A 55 -10.80 -13.15 -0.88
N LEU A 56 -11.58 -12.11 -0.54
CA LEU A 56 -12.95 -12.30 -0.04
C LEU A 56 -13.83 -12.99 -1.07
N LYS A 57 -13.64 -12.69 -2.36
CA LYS A 57 -14.39 -13.37 -3.46
C LYS A 57 -14.03 -14.86 -3.61
N GLU A 58 -12.83 -15.25 -3.20
CA GLU A 58 -12.37 -16.66 -3.24
C GLU A 58 -12.76 -17.45 -1.98
N MET A 59 -13.19 -16.77 -0.90
CA MET A 59 -13.63 -17.40 0.34
C MET A 59 -15.04 -17.98 0.24
N ASP A 60 -15.38 -18.86 1.19
CA ASP A 60 -16.76 -19.33 1.36
C ASP A 60 -17.70 -18.15 1.63
N GLN A 61 -18.62 -17.90 0.71
CA GLN A 61 -19.52 -16.75 0.71
C GLN A 61 -20.56 -16.80 1.87
N GLU A 62 -20.87 -17.98 2.37
CA GLU A 62 -21.79 -18.17 3.50
C GLU A 62 -21.11 -18.04 4.87
N ARG A 63 -19.78 -18.03 4.89
CA ARG A 63 -18.98 -17.78 6.10
C ARG A 63 -19.25 -16.37 6.62
N SER A 64 -19.43 -16.26 7.95
CA SER A 64 -19.52 -14.95 8.60
C SER A 64 -18.16 -14.48 9.11
N VAL A 65 -17.92 -13.20 8.98
CA VAL A 65 -16.74 -12.50 9.53
C VAL A 65 -17.20 -11.39 10.47
N LEU A 66 -16.36 -11.10 11.46
CA LEU A 66 -16.59 -10.01 12.39
C LEU A 66 -16.02 -8.73 11.78
N VAL A 67 -16.87 -7.73 11.58
CA VAL A 67 -16.45 -6.41 11.10
C VAL A 67 -16.58 -5.40 12.24
N GLN A 68 -15.52 -4.66 12.50
CA GLN A 68 -15.51 -3.55 13.44
C GLN A 68 -15.56 -2.24 12.66
N ASN A 69 -16.57 -1.42 12.91
CA ASN A 69 -16.71 -0.10 12.30
C ASN A 69 -15.75 0.94 12.95
N ALA A 70 -15.68 2.15 12.37
CA ALA A 70 -14.84 3.24 12.87
C ALA A 70 -15.21 3.66 14.32
N LYS A 71 -16.42 3.39 14.79
CA LYS A 71 -16.89 3.64 16.18
C LYS A 71 -16.57 2.46 17.12
N ARG A 72 -15.81 1.46 16.67
CA ARG A 72 -15.44 0.24 17.42
C ARG A 72 -16.62 -0.67 17.77
N GLN A 73 -17.72 -0.57 17.04
CA GLN A 73 -18.84 -1.50 17.17
C GLN A 73 -18.60 -2.72 16.27
N ASN A 74 -18.85 -3.89 16.80
CA ASN A 74 -18.63 -5.15 16.11
C ASN A 74 -19.96 -5.68 15.55
N THR A 75 -19.94 -6.14 14.30
CA THR A 75 -21.08 -6.75 13.62
C THR A 75 -20.63 -8.00 12.88
N ASN A 76 -21.36 -9.11 13.04
CA ASN A 76 -21.16 -10.29 12.21
C ASN A 76 -21.90 -10.09 10.89
N ILE A 77 -21.18 -10.28 9.77
CA ILE A 77 -21.72 -10.16 8.42
C ILE A 77 -21.24 -11.34 7.58
N LYS A 78 -22.07 -11.86 6.70
CA LYS A 78 -21.65 -12.88 5.72
C LYS A 78 -20.70 -12.24 4.71
N ILE A 79 -19.74 -13.03 4.20
CA ILE A 79 -18.76 -12.56 3.22
C ILE A 79 -19.45 -12.03 1.97
N LYS A 80 -20.52 -12.71 1.49
CA LYS A 80 -21.33 -12.25 0.37
C LYS A 80 -21.89 -10.84 0.61
N ASP A 81 -22.54 -10.61 1.75
CA ASP A 81 -23.16 -9.32 2.07
C ASP A 81 -22.09 -8.22 2.27
N LEU A 82 -20.92 -8.60 2.78
CA LEU A 82 -19.77 -7.71 2.91
C LEU A 82 -19.23 -7.28 1.54
N ILE A 83 -19.12 -8.21 0.60
CA ILE A 83 -18.69 -7.91 -0.79
C ILE A 83 -19.69 -6.98 -1.45
N ASP A 84 -20.98 -7.26 -1.34
CA ASP A 84 -22.04 -6.40 -1.89
C ASP A 84 -21.98 -4.98 -1.32
N LEU A 85 -21.70 -4.85 -0.01
CA LEU A 85 -21.47 -3.56 0.64
C LEU A 85 -20.22 -2.84 0.08
N ILE A 86 -19.10 -3.54 -0.02
CA ILE A 86 -17.84 -2.99 -0.52
C ILE A 86 -18.01 -2.48 -1.96
N GLU A 87 -18.61 -3.27 -2.82
CA GLU A 87 -18.84 -2.90 -4.21
C GLU A 87 -19.92 -1.82 -4.36
N GLY A 88 -21.01 -1.92 -3.61
CA GLY A 88 -22.11 -0.95 -3.65
C GLY A 88 -21.69 0.45 -3.18
N GLU A 89 -20.84 0.54 -2.17
CA GLU A 89 -20.30 1.80 -1.66
C GLU A 89 -18.94 2.17 -2.29
N ASN A 90 -18.45 1.37 -3.24
CA ASN A 90 -17.15 1.56 -3.90
C ASN A 90 -16.00 1.78 -2.90
N LEU A 91 -15.87 0.87 -1.91
CA LEU A 91 -14.84 0.96 -0.88
C LEU A 91 -13.51 0.38 -1.37
N ALA A 92 -12.41 1.02 -1.01
CA ALA A 92 -11.09 0.44 -1.13
C ALA A 92 -10.80 -0.47 0.08
N VAL A 93 -10.21 -1.64 -0.17
CA VAL A 93 -9.92 -2.63 0.87
C VAL A 93 -8.43 -2.96 0.86
N SER A 94 -7.78 -2.79 2.01
CA SER A 94 -6.38 -3.16 2.21
C SER A 94 -6.19 -4.67 2.34
N ALA A 95 -4.96 -5.13 2.21
CA ALA A 95 -4.64 -6.56 2.29
C ALA A 95 -5.04 -7.21 3.63
N ASN A 96 -5.09 -6.45 4.72
CA ASN A 96 -5.54 -6.90 6.02
C ASN A 96 -7.02 -6.58 6.33
N GLY A 97 -7.82 -6.27 5.31
CA GLY A 97 -9.27 -6.11 5.43
C GLY A 97 -9.73 -4.78 6.06
N VAL A 98 -8.90 -3.74 6.03
CA VAL A 98 -9.32 -2.40 6.41
C VAL A 98 -9.98 -1.71 5.22
N MET A 99 -11.15 -1.11 5.43
CA MET A 99 -12.00 -0.53 4.39
C MET A 99 -11.97 0.99 4.45
N PHE A 100 -11.84 1.63 3.30
CA PHE A 100 -11.76 3.09 3.14
C PHE A 100 -12.76 3.58 2.09
N ARG A 101 -13.37 4.72 2.34
CA ARG A 101 -14.21 5.45 1.37
C ARG A 101 -13.37 5.97 0.22
N THR A 102 -13.98 6.02 -0.97
CA THR A 102 -13.34 6.54 -2.19
C THR A 102 -14.10 7.73 -2.81
N ASP A 103 -15.22 8.13 -2.24
CA ASP A 103 -16.08 9.19 -2.73
C ASP A 103 -15.50 10.62 -2.53
N PHE A 104 -14.49 10.76 -1.68
CA PHE A 104 -13.69 11.98 -1.51
C PHE A 104 -12.26 11.63 -1.16
N ASP A 105 -11.31 12.52 -1.47
CA ASP A 105 -9.90 12.29 -1.19
C ASP A 105 -9.55 12.53 0.28
N SER A 106 -8.79 11.59 0.88
CA SER A 106 -8.26 11.76 2.23
C SER A 106 -7.23 12.90 2.27
N VAL A 107 -7.09 13.51 3.44
CA VAL A 107 -6.08 14.56 3.68
C VAL A 107 -4.67 14.03 3.39
N LEU A 108 -4.37 12.79 3.78
CA LEU A 108 -3.06 12.17 3.52
C LEU A 108 -2.83 12.00 2.02
N LYS A 109 -3.82 11.51 1.27
CA LYS A 109 -3.74 11.37 -0.19
C LYS A 109 -3.52 12.72 -0.86
N THR A 110 -4.28 13.74 -0.48
CA THR A 110 -4.15 15.10 -1.04
C THR A 110 -2.76 15.69 -0.83
N ILE A 111 -2.21 15.55 0.39
CA ILE A 111 -0.85 16.03 0.70
C ILE A 111 0.20 15.25 -0.10
N LEU A 112 0.09 13.92 -0.13
CA LEU A 112 1.05 13.07 -0.85
C LEU A 112 1.04 13.33 -2.35
N ALA A 113 -0.14 13.47 -2.97
CA ALA A 113 -0.27 13.79 -4.40
C ALA A 113 0.44 15.10 -4.73
N LYS A 114 0.20 16.15 -3.93
CA LYS A 114 0.85 17.44 -4.11
C LYS A 114 2.38 17.33 -4.01
N TRP A 115 2.90 16.67 -2.97
CA TRP A 115 4.35 16.51 -2.78
C TRP A 115 4.99 15.64 -3.86
N PHE A 116 4.26 14.65 -4.36
CA PHE A 116 4.72 13.81 -5.46
C PHE A 116 4.87 14.62 -6.75
N ASP A 117 3.87 15.43 -7.08
CA ASP A 117 3.90 16.31 -8.26
C ASP A 117 5.03 17.34 -8.17
N GLU A 118 5.20 17.98 -7.01
CA GLU A 118 6.30 18.92 -6.77
C GLU A 118 7.67 18.24 -6.95
N ARG A 119 7.82 17.01 -6.45
CA ARG A 119 9.04 16.22 -6.63
C ARG A 119 9.33 15.93 -8.10
N VAL A 120 8.31 15.58 -8.88
CA VAL A 120 8.46 15.35 -10.33
C VAL A 120 8.92 16.62 -11.04
N VAL A 121 8.34 17.78 -10.70
CA VAL A 121 8.75 19.09 -11.23
C VAL A 121 10.23 19.39 -10.91
N PHE A 122 10.65 19.22 -9.65
CA PHE A 122 12.04 19.45 -9.26
C PHE A 122 13.00 18.48 -9.93
N LYS A 123 12.62 17.19 -10.06
CA LYS A 123 13.43 16.18 -10.76
C LYS A 123 13.61 16.52 -12.25
N ASN A 124 12.57 17.02 -12.90
CA ASN A 124 12.67 17.44 -14.30
C ASN A 124 13.52 18.71 -14.48
N LYS A 125 13.38 19.69 -13.59
CA LYS A 125 14.23 20.89 -13.57
C LYS A 125 15.71 20.52 -13.33
N MET A 126 15.98 19.63 -12.38
CA MET A 126 17.33 19.12 -12.11
C MET A 126 17.97 18.52 -13.37
N LYS A 127 17.23 17.60 -14.06
CA LYS A 127 17.73 16.98 -15.29
C LYS A 127 18.02 18.00 -16.39
N LYS A 128 17.17 19.02 -16.56
CA LYS A 128 17.38 20.09 -17.53
C LYS A 128 18.60 20.97 -17.19
N ALA A 129 18.78 21.34 -15.93
CA ALA A 129 19.90 22.13 -15.48
C ALA A 129 21.24 21.41 -15.72
N TYR A 130 21.35 20.15 -15.33
CA TYR A 130 22.57 19.36 -15.60
C TYR A 130 22.86 19.21 -17.09
N LYS A 131 21.83 19.01 -17.93
CA LYS A 131 22.03 18.96 -19.39
C LYS A 131 22.50 20.28 -20.00
N ALA A 132 22.09 21.41 -19.40
CA ALA A 132 22.53 22.75 -19.79
C ALA A 132 23.90 23.15 -19.24
N GLY A 133 24.53 22.29 -18.41
CA GLY A 133 25.80 22.59 -17.76
C GLY A 133 25.68 23.48 -16.51
N ASP A 134 24.49 23.86 -16.11
CA ASP A 134 24.21 24.66 -14.92
C ASP A 134 24.21 23.76 -13.67
N LYS A 135 25.42 23.58 -13.11
CA LYS A 135 25.62 22.69 -11.95
C LYS A 135 24.96 23.26 -10.68
N GLU A 136 25.01 24.57 -10.48
CA GLU A 136 24.46 25.22 -9.27
C GLU A 136 22.94 25.03 -9.20
N LEU A 137 22.23 25.35 -10.27
CA LEU A 137 20.79 25.10 -10.36
C LEU A 137 20.49 23.59 -10.27
N GLY A 138 21.31 22.74 -10.88
CA GLY A 138 21.19 21.29 -10.82
C GLY A 138 21.23 20.77 -9.38
N GLU A 139 22.21 21.20 -8.58
CA GLU A 139 22.35 20.83 -7.17
C GLU A 139 21.21 21.38 -6.30
N LEU A 140 20.79 22.62 -6.50
CA LEU A 140 19.65 23.19 -5.81
C LEU A 140 18.37 22.38 -6.06
N MET A 141 18.11 22.02 -7.31
CA MET A 141 16.93 21.21 -7.67
C MET A 141 17.04 19.76 -7.16
N HIS A 142 18.24 19.21 -7.11
CA HIS A 142 18.51 17.91 -6.50
C HIS A 142 18.17 17.93 -5.01
N LEU A 143 18.62 18.95 -4.27
CA LEU A 143 18.31 19.08 -2.85
C LEU A 143 16.78 19.18 -2.61
N LYS A 144 16.09 20.01 -3.41
CA LYS A 144 14.62 20.16 -3.32
C LYS A 144 13.87 18.84 -3.56
N GLN A 145 14.20 18.10 -4.64
CA GLN A 145 13.55 16.83 -4.90
C GLN A 145 13.88 15.77 -3.84
N HIS A 146 15.08 15.82 -3.26
CA HIS A 146 15.48 14.91 -2.19
C HIS A 146 14.69 15.19 -0.89
N THR A 147 14.51 16.48 -0.54
CA THR A 147 13.66 16.89 0.58
C THR A 147 12.24 16.37 0.41
N MET A 148 11.66 16.52 -0.78
CA MET A 148 10.31 15.96 -1.07
C MET A 148 10.27 14.43 -0.91
N LYS A 149 11.34 13.71 -1.31
CA LYS A 149 11.44 12.26 -1.08
C LYS A 149 11.40 11.92 0.40
N ILE A 150 12.11 12.68 1.23
CA ILE A 150 12.12 12.48 2.69
C ILE A 150 10.71 12.72 3.26
N LEU A 151 10.07 13.84 2.89
CA LEU A 151 8.71 14.17 3.36
C LEU A 151 7.69 13.08 2.99
N LEU A 152 7.69 12.61 1.74
CA LEU A 152 6.83 11.52 1.26
C LEU A 152 6.98 10.25 2.11
N ASN A 153 8.22 9.86 2.42
CA ASN A 153 8.49 8.66 3.19
C ASN A 153 8.21 8.84 4.69
N SER A 154 8.39 10.05 5.23
CA SER A 154 8.20 10.34 6.65
C SER A 154 6.72 10.38 7.05
N LEU A 155 5.83 10.72 6.11
CA LEU A 155 4.40 10.82 6.41
C LEU A 155 3.83 9.47 6.86
N TYR A 156 4.28 8.36 6.27
CA TYR A 156 3.92 7.02 6.72
C TYR A 156 4.29 6.81 8.20
N GLY A 157 5.53 7.12 8.60
CA GLY A 157 5.97 6.98 9.98
C GLY A 157 5.13 7.82 10.96
N ALA A 158 4.68 9.00 10.53
CA ALA A 158 3.80 9.85 11.34
C ALA A 158 2.42 9.20 11.58
N THR A 159 1.90 8.39 10.66
CA THR A 159 0.59 7.73 10.85
C THR A 159 0.56 6.75 12.02
N ALA A 160 1.72 6.20 12.42
CA ALA A 160 1.86 5.31 13.58
C ALA A 160 1.90 6.06 14.93
N LEU A 161 2.16 7.37 14.92
CA LEU A 161 2.31 8.17 16.14
C LEU A 161 0.94 8.57 16.69
N GLY A 162 0.65 8.18 17.95
CA GLY A 162 -0.59 8.55 18.63
C GLY A 162 -0.77 10.06 18.84
N SER A 163 0.33 10.83 18.87
CA SER A 163 0.33 12.30 18.98
C SER A 163 0.05 13.01 17.65
N PHE A 164 0.15 12.32 16.52
CA PHE A 164 -0.16 12.90 15.23
C PHE A 164 -1.67 12.98 15.03
N ARG A 165 -2.18 14.16 14.63
CA ARG A 165 -3.61 14.42 14.48
C ARG A 165 -4.32 13.37 13.60
N TYR A 166 -3.66 12.92 12.53
CA TYR A 166 -4.17 11.92 11.60
C TYR A 166 -3.60 10.52 11.88
N GLY A 167 -2.88 10.35 13.00
CA GLY A 167 -2.31 9.08 13.41
C GLY A 167 -3.39 8.09 13.86
N ASN A 168 -3.27 6.85 13.39
CA ASN A 168 -4.07 5.72 13.81
C ASN A 168 -3.32 4.44 13.46
N VAL A 169 -3.12 3.57 14.43
CA VAL A 169 -2.40 2.30 14.27
C VAL A 169 -3.02 1.44 13.16
N ILE A 170 -4.35 1.43 13.03
CA ILE A 170 -5.06 0.69 11.97
C ILE A 170 -4.61 1.15 10.58
N LEU A 171 -4.36 2.45 10.38
CA LEU A 171 -3.87 2.98 9.10
C LEU A 171 -2.44 2.49 8.82
N SER A 172 -1.57 2.52 9.83
CA SER A 172 -0.19 2.05 9.69
C SER A 172 -0.12 0.56 9.39
N GLU A 173 -0.95 -0.25 10.05
CA GLU A 173 -1.08 -1.69 9.78
C GLU A 173 -1.57 -1.92 8.35
N ALA A 174 -2.60 -1.21 7.89
CA ALA A 174 -3.12 -1.32 6.54
C ALA A 174 -2.04 -1.02 5.48
N ILE A 175 -1.23 0.03 5.69
CA ILE A 175 -0.13 0.40 4.79
C ILE A 175 0.95 -0.70 4.77
N THR A 176 1.41 -1.12 5.95
CA THR A 176 2.54 -2.05 6.08
C THR A 176 2.18 -3.43 5.56
N LEU A 177 1.02 -3.96 5.94
CA LEU A 177 0.60 -5.30 5.57
C LEU A 177 0.24 -5.38 4.08
N THR A 178 -0.33 -4.32 3.51
CA THR A 178 -0.51 -4.22 2.05
C THR A 178 0.83 -4.16 1.33
N GLY A 179 1.81 -3.41 1.87
CA GLY A 179 3.16 -3.37 1.31
C GLY A 179 3.87 -4.73 1.35
N GLN A 180 3.77 -5.45 2.47
CA GLN A 180 4.30 -6.81 2.58
C GLN A 180 3.69 -7.75 1.54
N ARG A 181 2.38 -7.70 1.35
CA ARG A 181 1.69 -8.52 0.35
C ARG A 181 2.16 -8.19 -1.07
N ILE A 182 2.23 -6.91 -1.44
CA ILE A 182 2.71 -6.48 -2.75
C ILE A 182 4.12 -7.03 -3.01
N ILE A 183 5.04 -6.90 -2.05
CA ILE A 183 6.41 -7.42 -2.18
C ILE A 183 6.41 -8.94 -2.36
N GLN A 184 5.62 -9.68 -1.58
CA GLN A 184 5.53 -11.14 -1.67
C GLN A 184 4.97 -11.58 -3.03
N GLU A 185 3.90 -10.95 -3.50
CA GLU A 185 3.30 -11.26 -4.80
C GLU A 185 4.22 -10.90 -5.96
N SER A 186 4.89 -9.74 -5.91
CA SER A 186 5.88 -9.33 -6.90
C SER A 186 7.05 -10.31 -6.97
N ALA A 187 7.60 -10.71 -5.83
CA ALA A 187 8.68 -11.69 -5.76
C ALA A 187 8.25 -13.06 -6.30
N ALA A 188 7.06 -13.53 -5.95
CA ALA A 188 6.52 -14.80 -6.46
C ALA A 188 6.31 -14.75 -7.98
N PHE A 189 5.78 -13.64 -8.49
CA PHE A 189 5.59 -13.42 -9.93
C PHE A 189 6.94 -13.38 -10.67
N ALA A 190 7.89 -12.59 -10.17
CA ALA A 190 9.23 -12.50 -10.77
C ALA A 190 9.94 -13.86 -10.79
N ASN A 191 9.92 -14.60 -9.69
CA ASN A 191 10.50 -15.95 -9.62
C ASN A 191 9.83 -16.92 -10.61
N LYS A 192 8.50 -16.89 -10.72
CA LYS A 192 7.76 -17.72 -11.68
C LYS A 192 8.17 -17.39 -13.11
N HIS A 193 8.21 -16.09 -13.45
CA HIS A 193 8.58 -15.62 -14.79
C HIS A 193 10.02 -16.00 -15.14
N MET A 194 10.97 -15.74 -14.25
CA MET A 194 12.36 -16.09 -14.46
C MET A 194 12.57 -17.59 -14.60
N ASN A 195 11.87 -18.42 -13.83
CA ASN A 195 11.93 -19.87 -13.98
C ASN A 195 11.38 -20.34 -15.34
N GLN A 196 10.35 -19.69 -15.89
CA GLN A 196 9.83 -20.00 -17.22
C GLN A 196 10.84 -19.63 -18.32
N VAL A 197 11.49 -18.47 -18.21
CA VAL A 197 12.59 -18.07 -19.11
C VAL A 197 13.74 -19.06 -19.05
N MET A 198 14.16 -19.44 -17.84
CA MET A 198 15.26 -20.40 -17.64
C MET A 198 14.97 -21.80 -18.21
N ARG A 199 13.69 -22.19 -18.29
CA ARG A 199 13.26 -23.46 -18.91
C ARG A 199 13.02 -23.34 -20.42
N GLY A 200 13.17 -22.14 -21.00
CA GLY A 200 12.89 -21.88 -22.42
C GLY A 200 11.39 -21.92 -22.77
N GLU A 201 10.51 -21.77 -21.79
CA GLU A 201 9.06 -21.76 -22.00
C GLU A 201 8.56 -20.41 -22.55
N ILE A 202 9.30 -19.32 -22.29
CA ILE A 202 9.04 -17.96 -22.77
C ILE A 202 10.37 -17.25 -23.07
N GLU A 203 10.37 -16.30 -24.02
CA GLU A 203 11.50 -15.40 -24.30
C GLU A 203 11.48 -14.19 -23.37
N LEU A 204 12.67 -13.57 -23.15
CA LEU A 204 12.84 -12.34 -22.37
C LEU A 204 12.30 -11.13 -23.13
#